data_76faf2b1f42d6d29c5951ff093cdddcc
#
_entry.id   76faf2b1f42d6d29c5951ff093cdddcc
#
_cell.length_a   1.000
_cell.length_b   1.000
_cell.length_c   1.000
_cell.angle_alpha   90.00
_cell.angle_beta   90.00
_cell.angle_gamma   90.00
#
_symmetry.space_group_name_H-M   'P 1'
#
loop_
_entity.id
_entity.type
_entity.pdbx_description
1 polymer ?
#
loop_
_entity_poly.entity_id
_entity_poly.type
_entity_poly.pdbx_seq_one_letter_code
_entity_poly.pdbx_strand_id
1 'polypeptide(L)'
;MITLPPARTLLVALVVAGAVTIPPAATPLCAQDAPAAGALAVPPLPEGKPEEVLAFVTKVLSEPVPPAPREATMKLFRDRAALALEAADKVLGAVKTEDASHEPAVRMKMRSLMMLAQLGDTTAPARLGEFAATLVDSPSKALAREARRMTIITDMQGMFTTRDIAGADAIVDRIETLLKDDPDDGDTANLAMQTASALEQFPGGEEVSRSIYRRLGPVLAGSTNERTKAIGEMFAGIMRRLDLPGKAMELTGTNMDGTPFDQKTLAGKVVLVDFWATWCGPCIAEMPNVLEQYAKYHDKGFEVVGVSLDSDRAALEAFIADQKIPWIILHEQNVAAQGGHPLAARYGITGIPTVILIGRDGKVITMDVRGEKLGAELAKLFKDPS
;
A
#
# COMPACT_ATOMS: atom_id res chain seq x y z
N MET A 1 5.82 33.09 -19.88
CA MET A 1 6.09 33.08 -18.43
C MET A 1 4.81 32.59 -17.77
N ILE A 2 4.65 31.26 -17.64
CA ILE A 2 3.49 30.63 -17.02
C ILE A 2 3.98 30.11 -15.67
N THR A 3 3.51 30.72 -14.60
CA THR A 3 3.80 30.34 -13.21
C THR A 3 3.03 29.08 -12.86
N LEU A 4 3.76 27.99 -12.62
CA LEU A 4 3.24 26.75 -12.05
C LEU A 4 2.83 26.99 -10.58
N PRO A 5 1.70 26.44 -10.12
CA PRO A 5 1.32 26.51 -8.71
C PRO A 5 2.23 25.62 -7.85
N PRO A 6 2.41 25.95 -6.54
CA PRO A 6 3.32 25.20 -5.67
C PRO A 6 2.83 23.77 -5.46
N ALA A 7 3.74 22.83 -5.65
CA ALA A 7 3.54 21.42 -5.41
C ALA A 7 3.04 21.18 -3.97
N ARG A 8 1.83 20.63 -3.84
CA ARG A 8 1.34 20.07 -2.59
C ARG A 8 2.29 18.95 -2.18
N THR A 9 2.94 19.10 -1.05
CA THR A 9 3.77 18.09 -0.39
C THR A 9 2.88 16.89 -0.10
N LEU A 10 2.94 15.84 -0.93
CA LEU A 10 2.39 14.54 -0.60
C LEU A 10 3.28 13.96 0.49
N LEU A 11 2.83 14.11 1.74
CA LEU A 11 3.36 13.34 2.85
C LEU A 11 2.93 11.88 2.59
N VAL A 12 3.84 11.07 2.05
CA VAL A 12 3.67 9.61 2.00
C VAL A 12 3.76 9.14 3.45
N ALA A 13 2.60 9.01 4.10
CA ALA A 13 2.51 8.37 5.40
C ALA A 13 2.81 6.89 5.21
N LEU A 14 4.04 6.47 5.48
CA LEU A 14 4.38 5.07 5.65
C LEU A 14 3.59 4.55 6.86
N VAL A 15 2.46 3.90 6.58
CA VAL A 15 1.62 3.26 7.58
C VAL A 15 2.30 1.96 7.97
N VAL A 16 3.16 2.02 8.98
CA VAL A 16 3.60 0.81 9.67
C VAL A 16 2.39 0.27 10.44
N ALA A 17 2.04 -0.98 10.17
CA ALA A 17 0.86 -1.65 10.70
C ALA A 17 0.84 -1.69 12.23
N GLY A 18 0.13 -0.79 12.77
CA GLY A 18 -0.37 -0.60 14.11
C GLY A 18 -1.46 0.44 13.96
N ALA A 19 -2.51 0.08 13.16
CA ALA A 19 -3.56 1.00 12.79
C ALA A 19 -4.26 1.54 14.03
N VAL A 20 -3.91 2.75 14.44
CA VAL A 20 -4.87 3.62 15.08
C VAL A 20 -5.80 4.06 13.95
N THR A 21 -6.89 3.32 13.77
CA THR A 21 -7.98 3.72 12.90
C THR A 21 -8.57 5.02 13.47
N ILE A 22 -8.25 6.15 12.83
CA ILE A 22 -8.98 7.39 13.08
C ILE A 22 -10.34 7.18 12.40
N PRO A 23 -11.46 7.11 13.15
CA PRO A 23 -12.77 6.93 12.54
C PRO A 23 -13.06 8.11 11.59
N PRO A 24 -13.77 7.87 10.46
CA PRO A 24 -14.23 8.94 9.59
C PRO A 24 -15.08 9.92 10.39
N ALA A 25 -14.95 11.20 10.07
CA ALA A 25 -15.68 12.30 10.72
C ALA A 25 -17.18 11.98 10.80
N ALA A 26 -17.67 11.80 12.02
CA ALA A 26 -19.09 11.72 12.28
C ALA A 26 -19.77 13.03 11.85
N THR A 27 -20.89 12.91 11.17
CA THR A 27 -21.82 14.02 10.87
C THR A 27 -22.04 14.90 12.11
N PRO A 28 -22.21 16.21 11.97
CA PRO A 28 -22.39 17.09 13.12
C PRO A 28 -23.69 16.76 13.84
N LEU A 29 -23.58 16.04 14.96
CA LEU A 29 -24.66 16.00 15.96
C LEU A 29 -24.68 17.35 16.66
N CYS A 30 -25.88 17.88 16.86
CA CYS A 30 -26.17 19.14 17.56
C CYS A 30 -25.30 19.34 18.80
N ALA A 31 -24.85 20.59 18.95
CA ALA A 31 -24.10 21.06 20.11
C ALA A 31 -24.87 20.83 21.41
N GLN A 32 -24.55 19.73 22.09
CA GLN A 32 -24.87 19.50 23.48
C GLN A 32 -23.67 18.79 24.12
N ASP A 33 -23.09 19.47 25.11
CA ASP A 33 -22.05 18.98 26.02
C ASP A 33 -20.68 18.65 25.41
N ALA A 34 -19.88 19.70 25.11
CA ALA A 34 -18.44 19.55 25.03
C ALA A 34 -17.92 19.08 26.40
N PRO A 35 -17.17 17.96 26.50
CA PRO A 35 -16.61 17.52 27.77
C PRO A 35 -15.73 18.62 28.36
N ALA A 36 -15.80 18.82 29.69
CA ALA A 36 -15.00 19.78 30.41
C ALA A 36 -13.50 19.62 30.04
N ALA A 37 -12.78 20.71 29.93
CA ALA A 37 -11.37 20.74 29.51
C ALA A 37 -10.42 19.81 30.30
N GLY A 38 -10.85 19.32 31.48
CA GLY A 38 -10.11 18.33 32.28
C GLY A 38 -10.18 16.89 31.76
N ALA A 39 -11.11 16.55 30.86
CA ALA A 39 -11.28 15.16 30.36
C ALA A 39 -10.24 14.77 29.28
N LEU A 40 -9.48 15.73 28.76
CA LEU A 40 -8.45 15.52 27.74
C LEU A 40 -7.02 15.71 28.28
N ALA A 41 -6.87 15.88 29.60
CA ALA A 41 -5.55 16.03 30.20
C ALA A 41 -4.92 14.66 30.47
N VAL A 42 -3.63 14.53 30.11
CA VAL A 42 -2.85 13.34 30.43
C VAL A 42 -2.32 13.49 31.89
N PRO A 43 -2.52 12.48 32.75
CA PRO A 43 -2.05 12.54 34.11
C PRO A 43 -0.51 12.52 34.20
N PRO A 44 0.13 13.10 35.22
CA PRO A 44 1.58 13.03 35.39
C PRO A 44 2.02 11.59 35.65
N LEU A 45 3.31 11.30 35.35
CA LEU A 45 3.91 10.01 35.65
C LEU A 45 3.96 9.78 37.16
N PRO A 46 3.57 8.58 37.61
CA PRO A 46 3.71 8.24 39.04
C PRO A 46 5.18 7.99 39.40
N GLU A 47 5.48 8.21 40.68
CA GLU A 47 6.65 7.59 41.29
C GLU A 47 6.34 6.11 41.53
N GLY A 48 7.34 5.22 41.36
CA GLY A 48 7.12 3.78 41.58
C GLY A 48 8.19 2.92 40.90
N LYS A 49 7.97 1.62 40.96
CA LYS A 49 8.84 0.65 40.31
C LYS A 49 8.67 0.69 38.81
N PRO A 50 9.70 0.28 38.02
CA PRO A 50 9.66 0.24 36.57
C PRO A 50 8.40 -0.41 35.98
N GLU A 51 8.00 -1.56 36.50
CA GLU A 51 6.81 -2.28 36.05
C GLU A 51 5.50 -1.52 36.33
N GLU A 52 5.42 -0.80 37.46
CA GLU A 52 4.24 0.02 37.83
C GLU A 52 4.10 1.23 36.92
N VAL A 53 5.23 1.88 36.56
CA VAL A 53 5.28 3.02 35.66
C VAL A 53 4.82 2.60 34.22
N LEU A 54 5.33 1.47 33.71
CA LEU A 54 4.95 0.96 32.42
C LEU A 54 3.47 0.54 32.37
N ALA A 55 2.97 -0.11 33.42
CA ALA A 55 1.58 -0.51 33.54
C ALA A 55 0.63 0.71 33.56
N PHE A 56 0.99 1.74 34.31
CA PHE A 56 0.24 2.99 34.38
C PHE A 56 0.12 3.64 32.99
N VAL A 57 1.23 3.79 32.25
CA VAL A 57 1.22 4.39 30.93
C VAL A 57 0.43 3.52 29.93
N THR A 58 0.59 2.20 29.98
CA THR A 58 -0.18 1.28 29.15
C THR A 58 -1.68 1.48 29.37
N LYS A 59 -2.12 1.68 30.60
CA LYS A 59 -3.51 2.00 30.94
C LYS A 59 -3.93 3.33 30.32
N VAL A 60 -3.15 4.40 30.48
CA VAL A 60 -3.44 5.73 29.90
C VAL A 60 -3.55 5.67 28.38
N LEU A 61 -2.69 4.90 27.72
CA LEU A 61 -2.72 4.73 26.27
C LEU A 61 -3.97 3.95 25.77
N SER A 62 -4.49 3.04 26.63
CA SER A 62 -5.68 2.23 26.31
C SER A 62 -7.01 2.91 26.62
N GLU A 63 -7.01 4.04 27.33
CA GLU A 63 -8.23 4.78 27.64
C GLU A 63 -8.94 5.27 26.39
N PRO A 64 -10.27 5.12 26.31
CA PRO A 64 -11.05 5.63 25.18
C PRO A 64 -10.81 7.14 24.97
N VAL A 65 -10.81 7.56 23.72
CA VAL A 65 -10.74 8.99 23.38
C VAL A 65 -12.17 9.54 23.40
N PRO A 66 -12.48 10.50 24.27
CA PRO A 66 -13.81 11.10 24.31
C PRO A 66 -14.05 11.93 23.02
N PRO A 67 -15.31 12.12 22.62
CA PRO A 67 -15.65 12.99 21.50
C PRO A 67 -15.11 14.40 21.73
N ALA A 68 -14.27 14.89 20.80
CA ALA A 68 -13.65 16.19 20.90
C ALA A 68 -13.31 16.75 19.49
N PRO A 69 -13.12 18.07 19.35
CA PRO A 69 -12.59 18.64 18.10
C PRO A 69 -11.28 18.00 17.69
N ARG A 70 -11.06 17.88 16.37
CA ARG A 70 -9.88 17.20 15.80
C ARG A 70 -8.55 17.69 16.41
N GLU A 71 -8.42 19.00 16.61
CA GLU A 71 -7.20 19.60 17.19
C GLU A 71 -6.95 19.13 18.62
N ALA A 72 -7.98 19.11 19.46
CA ALA A 72 -7.91 18.61 20.83
C ALA A 72 -7.59 17.10 20.89
N THR A 73 -8.19 16.32 19.98
CA THR A 73 -7.88 14.89 19.83
C THR A 73 -6.42 14.66 19.43
N MET A 74 -5.90 15.40 18.47
CA MET A 74 -4.50 15.32 18.02
C MET A 74 -3.54 15.76 19.13
N LYS A 75 -3.93 16.77 19.92
CA LYS A 75 -3.14 17.17 21.11
C LYS A 75 -3.09 16.05 22.13
N LEU A 76 -4.21 15.42 22.46
CA LEU A 76 -4.26 14.29 23.39
C LEU A 76 -3.35 13.15 22.95
N PHE A 77 -3.34 12.78 21.68
CA PHE A 77 -2.45 11.74 21.16
C PHE A 77 -0.97 12.13 21.31
N ARG A 78 -0.62 13.39 21.03
CA ARG A 78 0.74 13.89 21.26
C ARG A 78 1.15 13.83 22.72
N ASP A 79 0.27 14.29 23.62
CA ASP A 79 0.53 14.31 25.06
C ASP A 79 0.70 12.87 25.61
N ARG A 80 -0.15 11.92 25.16
CA ARG A 80 -0.04 10.49 25.51
C ARG A 80 1.27 9.88 25.00
N ALA A 81 1.66 10.17 23.76
CA ALA A 81 2.92 9.68 23.20
C ALA A 81 4.15 10.29 23.93
N ALA A 82 4.09 11.55 24.31
CA ALA A 82 5.13 12.21 25.08
C ALA A 82 5.26 11.61 26.49
N LEU A 83 4.14 11.36 27.18
CA LEU A 83 4.11 10.67 28.47
C LEU A 83 4.73 9.27 28.37
N ALA A 84 4.39 8.52 27.33
CA ALA A 84 4.91 7.17 27.13
C ALA A 84 6.43 7.19 26.84
N LEU A 85 6.90 8.20 26.11
CA LEU A 85 8.32 8.40 25.86
C LEU A 85 9.08 8.73 27.17
N GLU A 86 8.55 9.65 27.99
CA GLU A 86 9.12 10.01 29.29
C GLU A 86 9.18 8.81 30.24
N ALA A 87 8.11 8.00 30.30
CA ALA A 87 8.08 6.78 31.11
C ALA A 87 9.14 5.77 30.65
N ALA A 88 9.25 5.57 29.34
CA ALA A 88 10.24 4.65 28.77
C ALA A 88 11.66 5.12 29.08
N ASP A 89 11.96 6.41 28.95
CA ASP A 89 13.28 6.97 29.30
C ASP A 89 13.59 6.85 30.77
N LYS A 90 12.60 7.12 31.66
CA LYS A 90 12.73 6.92 33.12
C LYS A 90 13.05 5.47 33.47
N VAL A 91 12.33 4.52 32.88
CA VAL A 91 12.54 3.09 33.13
C VAL A 91 13.89 2.63 32.58
N LEU A 92 14.25 2.96 31.35
CA LEU A 92 15.53 2.59 30.76
C LEU A 92 16.74 3.15 31.50
N GLY A 93 16.60 4.33 32.13
CA GLY A 93 17.63 4.90 33.02
C GLY A 93 17.77 4.19 34.37
N ALA A 94 16.77 3.41 34.77
CA ALA A 94 16.72 2.76 36.08
C ALA A 94 17.00 1.24 36.05
N VAL A 95 16.85 0.58 34.89
CA VAL A 95 16.96 -0.88 34.74
C VAL A 95 18.17 -1.29 33.91
N LYS A 96 18.64 -2.52 34.09
CA LYS A 96 19.65 -3.14 33.25
C LYS A 96 18.99 -3.94 32.13
N THR A 97 19.77 -4.33 31.12
CA THR A 97 19.28 -5.08 29.92
C THR A 97 18.61 -6.40 30.30
N GLU A 98 19.02 -7.04 31.38
CA GLU A 98 18.50 -8.33 31.87
C GLU A 98 17.17 -8.19 32.64
N ASP A 99 16.78 -6.97 33.01
CA ASP A 99 15.55 -6.73 33.75
C ASP A 99 14.30 -6.96 32.89
N ALA A 100 13.28 -7.55 33.46
CA ALA A 100 12.02 -7.84 32.78
C ALA A 100 11.31 -6.59 32.22
N SER A 101 11.55 -5.41 32.81
CA SER A 101 11.00 -4.14 32.36
C SER A 101 11.78 -3.49 31.20
N HIS A 102 13.00 -3.97 30.89
CA HIS A 102 13.85 -3.35 29.88
C HIS A 102 13.23 -3.46 28.46
N GLU A 103 12.93 -4.67 28.01
CA GLU A 103 12.37 -4.87 26.66
C GLU A 103 11.02 -4.17 26.45
N PRO A 104 10.05 -4.22 27.38
CA PRO A 104 8.83 -3.42 27.30
C PRO A 104 9.09 -1.92 27.21
N ALA A 105 10.05 -1.37 27.95
CA ALA A 105 10.41 0.05 27.89
C ALA A 105 11.05 0.42 26.55
N VAL A 106 11.93 -0.42 26.00
CA VAL A 106 12.50 -0.24 24.64
C VAL A 106 11.39 -0.15 23.59
N ARG A 107 10.45 -1.10 23.60
CA ARG A 107 9.32 -1.10 22.65
C ARG A 107 8.42 0.11 22.83
N MET A 108 8.16 0.50 24.07
CA MET A 108 7.38 1.71 24.38
C MET A 108 8.07 2.96 23.80
N LYS A 109 9.39 3.11 23.98
CA LYS A 109 10.18 4.24 23.44
C LYS A 109 10.10 4.29 21.91
N MET A 110 10.34 3.17 21.22
CA MET A 110 10.28 3.13 19.77
C MET A 110 8.88 3.50 19.23
N ARG A 111 7.82 2.93 19.83
CA ARG A 111 6.42 3.23 19.45
C ARG A 111 6.05 4.69 19.70
N SER A 112 6.51 5.26 20.82
CA SER A 112 6.24 6.65 21.17
C SER A 112 6.90 7.61 20.20
N LEU A 113 8.17 7.39 19.84
CA LEU A 113 8.89 8.18 18.86
C LEU A 113 8.23 8.08 17.46
N MET A 114 7.81 6.89 17.07
CA MET A 114 7.09 6.69 15.81
C MET A 114 5.75 7.43 15.80
N MET A 115 4.99 7.36 16.89
CA MET A 115 3.72 8.09 17.04
C MET A 115 3.94 9.61 17.00
N LEU A 116 4.93 10.14 17.70
CA LEU A 116 5.28 11.56 17.68
C LEU A 116 5.65 12.03 16.26
N ALA A 117 6.43 11.24 15.51
CA ALA A 117 6.74 11.52 14.10
C ALA A 117 5.48 11.63 13.24
N GLN A 118 4.54 10.69 13.36
CA GLN A 118 3.25 10.71 12.66
C GLN A 118 2.38 11.92 13.05
N LEU A 119 2.53 12.40 14.27
CA LEU A 119 1.81 13.56 14.81
C LEU A 119 2.52 14.89 14.54
N GLY A 120 3.59 14.88 13.74
CA GLY A 120 4.27 16.06 13.22
C GLY A 120 5.48 16.54 14.04
N ASP A 121 6.00 15.73 14.95
CA ASP A 121 7.30 16.01 15.58
C ASP A 121 8.43 15.71 14.59
N THR A 122 9.05 16.77 14.09
CA THR A 122 10.12 16.70 13.08
C THR A 122 11.43 16.14 13.61
N THR A 123 11.60 16.06 14.94
CA THR A 123 12.80 15.53 15.59
C THR A 123 12.69 14.04 15.90
N ALA A 124 11.47 13.53 16.02
CA ALA A 124 11.21 12.16 16.41
C ALA A 124 11.80 11.11 15.45
N PRO A 125 11.79 11.28 14.12
CA PRO A 125 12.40 10.31 13.19
C PRO A 125 13.90 10.12 13.44
N ALA A 126 14.66 11.20 13.61
CA ALA A 126 16.10 11.13 13.89
C ALA A 126 16.37 10.43 15.22
N ARG A 127 15.64 10.81 16.27
CA ARG A 127 15.74 10.17 17.62
C ARG A 127 15.39 8.69 17.57
N LEU A 128 14.40 8.30 16.77
CA LEU A 128 14.04 6.89 16.57
C LEU A 128 15.17 6.12 15.89
N GLY A 129 15.73 6.67 14.81
CA GLY A 129 16.85 6.07 14.09
C GLY A 129 18.09 5.88 14.96
N GLU A 130 18.50 6.94 15.69
CA GLU A 130 19.63 6.89 16.62
C GLU A 130 19.41 5.83 17.73
N PHE A 131 18.22 5.81 18.34
CA PHE A 131 17.90 4.83 19.36
C PHE A 131 17.86 3.41 18.81
N ALA A 132 17.21 3.18 17.68
CA ALA A 132 17.15 1.87 17.03
C ALA A 132 18.56 1.37 16.66
N ALA A 133 19.45 2.24 16.18
CA ALA A 133 20.83 1.88 15.85
C ALA A 133 21.60 1.29 17.04
N THR A 134 21.30 1.70 18.28
CA THR A 134 21.92 1.13 19.49
C THR A 134 21.47 -0.30 19.80
N LEU A 135 20.40 -0.78 19.15
CA LEU A 135 19.71 -2.04 19.45
C LEU A 135 19.87 -3.11 18.35
N VAL A 136 20.51 -2.78 17.22
CA VAL A 136 20.66 -3.70 16.07
C VAL A 136 21.40 -5.00 16.40
N ASP A 137 22.24 -4.97 17.43
CA ASP A 137 22.99 -6.10 17.94
C ASP A 137 22.52 -6.54 19.35
N SER A 138 21.31 -6.21 19.71
CA SER A 138 20.70 -6.64 20.97
C SER A 138 20.77 -8.15 21.16
N PRO A 139 21.06 -8.65 22.40
CA PRO A 139 20.97 -10.09 22.70
C PRO A 139 19.56 -10.67 22.44
N SER A 140 18.52 -9.87 22.59
CA SER A 140 17.17 -10.24 22.18
C SER A 140 17.05 -10.18 20.66
N LYS A 141 16.99 -11.37 20.03
CA LYS A 141 16.81 -11.46 18.57
C LYS A 141 15.55 -10.71 18.08
N ALA A 142 14.50 -10.69 18.88
CA ALA A 142 13.26 -9.99 18.55
C ALA A 142 13.48 -8.46 18.56
N LEU A 143 14.14 -7.92 19.57
CA LEU A 143 14.50 -6.49 19.60
C LEU A 143 15.48 -6.10 18.51
N ALA A 144 16.54 -6.91 18.28
CA ALA A 144 17.48 -6.65 17.20
C ALA A 144 16.79 -6.58 15.84
N ARG A 145 15.84 -7.48 15.57
CA ARG A 145 15.06 -7.48 14.32
C ARG A 145 14.17 -6.24 14.21
N GLU A 146 13.44 -5.92 15.28
CA GLU A 146 12.59 -4.72 15.33
C GLU A 146 13.43 -3.44 15.13
N ALA A 147 14.59 -3.35 15.76
CA ALA A 147 15.52 -2.24 15.62
C ALA A 147 16.04 -2.11 14.16
N ARG A 148 16.44 -3.22 13.54
CA ARG A 148 16.88 -3.23 12.14
C ARG A 148 15.77 -2.78 11.20
N ARG A 149 14.50 -3.17 11.43
CA ARG A 149 13.36 -2.64 10.68
C ARG A 149 13.20 -1.13 10.86
N MET A 150 13.32 -0.63 12.08
CA MET A 150 13.21 0.81 12.36
C MET A 150 14.31 1.62 11.67
N THR A 151 15.55 1.13 11.66
CA THR A 151 16.63 1.81 10.92
C THR A 151 16.37 1.82 9.41
N ILE A 152 15.82 0.75 8.84
CA ILE A 152 15.39 0.73 7.43
C ILE A 152 14.32 1.79 7.16
N ILE A 153 13.31 1.87 8.02
CA ILE A 153 12.21 2.85 7.87
C ILE A 153 12.73 4.28 7.96
N THR A 154 13.62 4.58 8.89
CA THR A 154 14.19 5.93 9.03
C THR A 154 15.08 6.30 7.84
N ASP A 155 15.88 5.37 7.31
CA ASP A 155 16.69 5.59 6.12
C ASP A 155 15.82 5.83 4.88
N MET A 156 14.73 5.07 4.73
CA MET A 156 13.75 5.31 3.67
C MET A 156 13.10 6.70 3.77
N GLN A 157 12.71 7.12 4.97
CA GLN A 157 12.15 8.46 5.17
C GLN A 157 13.16 9.55 4.79
N GLY A 158 14.44 9.37 5.16
CA GLY A 158 15.53 10.24 4.75
C GLY A 158 15.66 10.33 3.23
N MET A 159 15.70 9.17 2.56
CA MET A 159 15.78 9.05 1.10
C MET A 159 14.62 9.79 0.40
N PHE A 160 13.39 9.60 0.83
CA PHE A 160 12.24 10.29 0.25
C PHE A 160 12.23 11.80 0.54
N THR A 161 12.74 12.22 1.70
CA THR A 161 12.83 13.64 2.08
C THR A 161 13.88 14.36 1.23
N THR A 162 15.05 13.75 1.03
CA THR A 162 16.15 14.32 0.24
C THR A 162 15.96 14.14 -1.27
N ARG A 163 15.02 13.29 -1.68
CA ARG A 163 14.79 12.85 -3.06
C ARG A 163 16.04 12.18 -3.69
N ASP A 164 16.83 11.52 -2.87
CA ASP A 164 18.01 10.76 -3.29
C ASP A 164 17.80 9.27 -3.01
N ILE A 165 17.79 8.46 -4.08
CA ILE A 165 17.60 7.00 -4.02
C ILE A 165 18.92 6.21 -4.12
N ALA A 166 20.07 6.87 -4.06
CA ALA A 166 21.36 6.19 -4.20
C ALA A 166 21.59 5.06 -3.18
N GLY A 167 20.95 5.14 -2.00
CA GLY A 167 21.00 4.10 -0.96
C GLY A 167 19.93 3.01 -1.06
N ALA A 168 19.05 3.05 -2.05
CA ALA A 168 17.89 2.16 -2.11
C ALA A 168 18.24 0.67 -2.21
N ASP A 169 19.27 0.30 -2.97
CA ASP A 169 19.71 -1.09 -3.07
C ASP A 169 20.21 -1.64 -1.72
N ALA A 170 20.91 -0.84 -0.92
CA ALA A 170 21.34 -1.24 0.42
C ALA A 170 20.14 -1.47 1.36
N ILE A 171 19.06 -0.73 1.20
CA ILE A 171 17.79 -0.96 1.91
C ILE A 171 17.22 -2.31 1.51
N VAL A 172 17.18 -2.63 0.21
CA VAL A 172 16.70 -3.93 -0.30
C VAL A 172 17.52 -5.09 0.28
N ASP A 173 18.86 -4.96 0.31
CA ASP A 173 19.77 -5.97 0.87
C ASP A 173 19.47 -6.25 2.35
N ARG A 174 19.19 -5.20 3.12
CA ARG A 174 18.85 -5.33 4.54
C ARG A 174 17.49 -6.00 4.75
N ILE A 175 16.47 -5.64 3.95
CA ILE A 175 15.16 -6.30 3.98
C ILE A 175 15.30 -7.78 3.61
N GLU A 176 16.05 -8.09 2.57
CA GLU A 176 16.30 -9.46 2.14
C GLU A 176 16.99 -10.29 3.24
N THR A 177 17.97 -9.71 3.93
CA THR A 177 18.65 -10.36 5.05
C THR A 177 17.67 -10.71 6.16
N LEU A 178 16.79 -9.76 6.56
CA LEU A 178 15.78 -10.01 7.59
C LEU A 178 14.80 -11.13 7.20
N LEU A 179 14.38 -11.18 5.94
CA LEU A 179 13.47 -12.21 5.42
C LEU A 179 14.16 -13.58 5.25
N LYS A 180 15.46 -13.61 4.97
CA LYS A 180 16.23 -14.87 4.95
C LYS A 180 16.42 -15.44 6.36
N ASP A 181 16.60 -14.56 7.36
CA ASP A 181 16.69 -14.95 8.77
C ASP A 181 15.35 -15.48 9.32
N ASP A 182 14.23 -14.93 8.84
CA ASP A 182 12.88 -15.33 9.23
C ASP A 182 11.88 -15.06 8.08
N PRO A 183 11.64 -16.05 7.22
CA PRO A 183 10.71 -15.92 6.11
C PRO A 183 9.25 -15.73 6.54
N ASP A 184 8.91 -16.03 7.80
CA ASP A 184 7.56 -15.90 8.34
C ASP A 184 7.30 -14.55 9.00
N ASP A 185 8.29 -13.64 9.02
CA ASP A 185 8.17 -12.29 9.59
C ASP A 185 7.26 -11.40 8.73
N GLY A 186 5.97 -11.37 9.07
CA GLY A 186 4.96 -10.58 8.38
C GLY A 186 5.21 -9.07 8.42
N ASP A 187 5.88 -8.55 9.46
CA ASP A 187 6.20 -7.13 9.54
C ASP A 187 7.28 -6.75 8.52
N THR A 188 8.31 -7.59 8.36
CA THR A 188 9.33 -7.38 7.33
C THR A 188 8.76 -7.59 5.92
N ALA A 189 7.84 -8.55 5.73
CA ALA A 189 7.14 -8.73 4.46
C ALA A 189 6.30 -7.50 4.09
N ASN A 190 5.57 -6.93 5.03
CA ASN A 190 4.83 -5.67 4.84
C ASN A 190 5.77 -4.49 4.52
N LEU A 191 6.92 -4.41 5.21
CA LEU A 191 7.94 -3.40 4.92
C LEU A 191 8.45 -3.52 3.48
N ALA A 192 8.73 -4.75 3.00
CA ALA A 192 9.14 -5.01 1.62
C ALA A 192 8.08 -4.52 0.62
N MET A 193 6.79 -4.81 0.87
CA MET A 193 5.69 -4.38 0.03
C MET A 193 5.56 -2.85 -0.01
N GLN A 194 5.61 -2.20 1.15
CA GLN A 194 5.52 -0.74 1.24
C GLN A 194 6.72 -0.06 0.55
N THR A 195 7.93 -0.60 0.73
CA THR A 195 9.14 -0.10 0.07
C THR A 195 9.02 -0.18 -1.45
N ALA A 196 8.57 -1.32 -1.97
CA ALA A 196 8.38 -1.51 -3.41
C ALA A 196 7.36 -0.52 -3.97
N SER A 197 6.18 -0.40 -3.32
CA SER A 197 5.12 0.51 -3.75
C SER A 197 5.52 1.98 -3.70
N ALA A 198 6.30 2.39 -2.69
CA ALA A 198 6.79 3.75 -2.59
C ALA A 198 7.81 4.07 -3.68
N LEU A 199 8.70 3.12 -4.00
CA LEU A 199 9.71 3.27 -5.06
C LEU A 199 9.09 3.28 -6.46
N GLU A 200 7.99 2.55 -6.71
CA GLU A 200 7.26 2.64 -8.00
C GLU A 200 6.77 4.06 -8.30
N GLN A 201 6.42 4.82 -7.26
CA GLN A 201 5.92 6.18 -7.41
C GLN A 201 7.04 7.24 -7.38
N PHE A 202 8.27 6.80 -7.14
CA PHE A 202 9.41 7.70 -7.01
C PHE A 202 10.20 7.77 -8.33
N PRO A 203 10.51 8.96 -8.85
CA PRO A 203 11.29 9.10 -10.09
C PRO A 203 12.62 8.35 -10.02
N GLY A 204 12.82 7.40 -10.92
CA GLY A 204 14.01 6.55 -10.97
C GLY A 204 13.98 5.34 -10.03
N GLY A 205 12.89 5.13 -9.27
CA GLY A 205 12.75 4.02 -8.34
C GLY A 205 12.23 2.71 -8.96
N GLU A 206 11.80 2.75 -10.24
CA GLU A 206 11.12 1.63 -10.90
C GLU A 206 11.99 0.37 -10.96
N GLU A 207 13.30 0.51 -11.22
CA GLU A 207 14.19 -0.65 -11.30
C GLU A 207 14.50 -1.24 -9.93
N VAL A 208 14.62 -0.40 -8.91
CA VAL A 208 14.79 -0.86 -7.52
C VAL A 208 13.53 -1.59 -7.03
N SER A 209 12.34 -1.05 -7.32
CA SER A 209 11.07 -1.71 -7.03
C SER A 209 10.98 -3.07 -7.73
N ARG A 210 11.35 -3.16 -9.00
CA ARG A 210 11.44 -4.43 -9.75
C ARG A 210 12.43 -5.40 -9.09
N SER A 211 13.57 -4.91 -8.58
CA SER A 211 14.55 -5.70 -7.85
C SER A 211 13.95 -6.31 -6.58
N ILE A 212 13.15 -5.53 -5.82
CA ILE A 212 12.43 -6.03 -4.64
C ILE A 212 11.52 -7.20 -5.02
N TYR A 213 10.63 -7.03 -6.02
CA TYR A 213 9.72 -8.10 -6.43
C TYR A 213 10.46 -9.36 -6.87
N ARG A 214 11.53 -9.20 -7.64
CA ARG A 214 12.32 -10.32 -8.17
C ARG A 214 13.06 -11.09 -7.08
N ARG A 215 13.69 -10.36 -6.14
CA ARG A 215 14.56 -10.94 -5.10
C ARG A 215 13.76 -11.50 -3.93
N LEU A 216 12.76 -10.73 -3.45
CA LEU A 216 12.04 -11.09 -2.23
C LEU A 216 10.82 -11.98 -2.50
N GLY A 217 10.23 -11.91 -3.71
CA GLY A 217 9.08 -12.73 -4.07
C GLY A 217 9.26 -14.22 -3.78
N PRO A 218 10.34 -14.87 -4.27
CA PRO A 218 10.57 -16.29 -3.98
C PRO A 218 10.76 -16.61 -2.49
N VAL A 219 11.40 -15.71 -1.73
CA VAL A 219 11.58 -15.89 -0.26
C VAL A 219 10.24 -15.87 0.44
N LEU A 220 9.43 -14.85 0.14
CA LEU A 220 8.10 -14.68 0.75
C LEU A 220 7.12 -15.79 0.34
N ALA A 221 7.16 -16.24 -0.93
CA ALA A 221 6.31 -17.35 -1.41
C ALA A 221 6.64 -18.70 -0.74
N GLY A 222 7.86 -18.85 -0.21
CA GLY A 222 8.28 -20.01 0.57
C GLY A 222 7.90 -19.97 2.05
N SER A 223 7.24 -18.89 2.52
CA SER A 223 6.81 -18.73 3.91
C SER A 223 5.75 -19.76 4.31
N THR A 224 5.76 -20.19 5.58
CA THR A 224 4.69 -20.98 6.19
C THR A 224 3.55 -20.09 6.72
N ASN A 225 3.77 -18.82 6.84
CA ASN A 225 2.75 -17.81 7.18
C ASN A 225 1.95 -17.44 5.92
N GLU A 226 0.67 -17.81 5.88
CA GLU A 226 -0.19 -17.62 4.70
C GLU A 226 -0.28 -16.14 4.23
N ARG A 227 -0.23 -15.17 5.16
CA ARG A 227 -0.23 -13.74 4.79
C ARG A 227 1.07 -13.36 4.09
N THR A 228 2.20 -13.79 4.62
CA THR A 228 3.52 -13.53 4.05
C THR A 228 3.65 -14.20 2.68
N LYS A 229 3.20 -15.45 2.57
CA LYS A 229 3.14 -16.20 1.31
C LYS A 229 2.30 -15.49 0.26
N ALA A 230 1.13 -14.96 0.62
CA ALA A 230 0.28 -14.20 -0.29
C ALA A 230 0.98 -12.94 -0.84
N ILE A 231 1.81 -12.27 -0.04
CA ILE A 231 2.65 -11.15 -0.52
C ILE A 231 3.66 -11.65 -1.57
N GLY A 232 4.29 -12.80 -1.34
CA GLY A 232 5.21 -13.41 -2.30
C GLY A 232 4.54 -13.78 -3.62
N GLU A 233 3.35 -14.36 -3.57
CA GLU A 233 2.52 -14.68 -4.74
C GLU A 233 2.10 -13.42 -5.51
N MET A 234 1.74 -12.36 -4.80
CA MET A 234 1.48 -11.04 -5.39
C MET A 234 2.71 -10.47 -6.08
N PHE A 235 3.90 -10.54 -5.47
CA PHE A 235 5.16 -10.10 -6.09
C PHE A 235 5.45 -10.88 -7.37
N ALA A 236 5.22 -12.20 -7.36
CA ALA A 236 5.35 -13.02 -8.57
C ALA A 236 4.35 -12.61 -9.67
N GLY A 237 3.15 -12.24 -9.30
CA GLY A 237 2.14 -11.69 -10.20
C GLY A 237 2.57 -10.36 -10.82
N ILE A 238 3.05 -9.43 -9.99
CA ILE A 238 3.58 -8.13 -10.44
C ILE A 238 4.74 -8.34 -11.42
N MET A 239 5.70 -9.21 -11.09
CA MET A 239 6.81 -9.51 -11.99
C MET A 239 6.33 -10.09 -13.32
N ARG A 240 5.33 -11.00 -13.29
CA ARG A 240 4.71 -11.54 -14.51
C ARG A 240 4.11 -10.43 -15.37
N ARG A 241 3.41 -9.47 -14.75
CA ARG A 241 2.87 -8.29 -15.46
C ARG A 241 3.96 -7.40 -16.02
N LEU A 242 4.97 -7.05 -15.22
CA LEU A 242 6.08 -6.18 -15.65
C LEU A 242 6.92 -6.79 -16.78
N ASP A 243 6.89 -8.10 -16.93
CA ASP A 243 7.57 -8.84 -17.99
C ASP A 243 6.73 -9.06 -19.25
N LEU A 244 5.50 -8.56 -19.30
CA LEU A 244 4.58 -8.71 -20.43
C LEU A 244 5.00 -7.96 -21.71
N PRO A 245 5.59 -6.74 -21.68
CA PRO A 245 5.91 -6.04 -22.92
C PRO A 245 6.68 -6.91 -23.91
N GLY A 246 6.18 -7.03 -25.14
CA GLY A 246 6.71 -7.90 -26.19
C GLY A 246 6.37 -9.39 -26.05
N LYS A 247 5.66 -9.82 -25.00
CA LYS A 247 5.22 -11.20 -24.77
C LYS A 247 3.70 -11.33 -24.87
N ALA A 248 3.22 -12.56 -25.09
CA ALA A 248 1.79 -12.86 -25.05
C ALA A 248 1.25 -12.79 -23.61
N MET A 249 0.05 -12.22 -23.48
CA MET A 249 -0.73 -12.25 -22.24
C MET A 249 -1.75 -13.37 -22.31
N GLU A 250 -1.80 -14.18 -21.26
CA GLU A 250 -2.82 -15.22 -21.11
C GLU A 250 -4.05 -14.61 -20.44
N LEU A 251 -5.20 -14.69 -21.12
CA LEU A 251 -6.49 -14.22 -20.65
C LEU A 251 -7.40 -15.41 -20.37
N THR A 252 -7.84 -15.53 -19.15
CA THR A 252 -8.77 -16.56 -18.68
C THR A 252 -9.85 -15.91 -17.84
N GLY A 253 -11.03 -16.50 -17.78
CA GLY A 253 -12.13 -15.98 -16.97
C GLY A 253 -13.48 -16.49 -17.43
N THR A 254 -14.52 -15.98 -16.80
CA THR A 254 -15.91 -16.30 -17.08
C THR A 254 -16.62 -15.07 -17.66
N ASN A 255 -17.30 -15.27 -18.80
CA ASN A 255 -18.16 -14.23 -19.39
C ASN A 255 -19.37 -13.94 -18.47
N MET A 256 -20.04 -12.78 -18.70
CA MET A 256 -21.24 -12.41 -17.96
C MET A 256 -22.38 -13.42 -18.09
N ASP A 257 -22.44 -14.21 -19.15
CA ASP A 257 -23.44 -15.28 -19.34
C ASP A 257 -23.08 -16.60 -18.61
N GLY A 258 -21.95 -16.65 -17.92
CA GLY A 258 -21.45 -17.81 -17.20
C GLY A 258 -20.64 -18.78 -18.04
N THR A 259 -20.42 -18.52 -19.31
CA THR A 259 -19.57 -19.36 -20.16
C THR A 259 -18.08 -19.07 -19.97
N PRO A 260 -17.19 -20.07 -20.12
CA PRO A 260 -15.76 -19.82 -20.13
C PRO A 260 -15.36 -18.90 -21.29
N PHE A 261 -14.49 -17.94 -21.00
CA PHE A 261 -13.97 -17.04 -22.03
C PHE A 261 -12.96 -17.77 -22.94
N ASP A 262 -13.14 -17.66 -24.25
CA ASP A 262 -12.19 -18.20 -25.23
C ASP A 262 -11.33 -17.07 -25.83
N GLN A 263 -10.08 -16.97 -25.38
CA GLN A 263 -9.10 -15.99 -25.85
C GLN A 263 -8.84 -16.09 -27.37
N LYS A 264 -9.09 -17.23 -28.01
CA LYS A 264 -8.90 -17.39 -29.46
C LYS A 264 -9.80 -16.46 -30.29
N THR A 265 -10.91 -16.01 -29.72
CA THR A 265 -11.82 -15.03 -30.35
C THR A 265 -11.18 -13.66 -30.58
N LEU A 266 -10.05 -13.41 -29.91
CA LEU A 266 -9.27 -12.18 -30.03
C LEU A 266 -8.14 -12.25 -31.07
N ALA A 267 -7.95 -13.40 -31.71
CA ALA A 267 -6.85 -13.59 -32.66
C ALA A 267 -6.88 -12.55 -33.79
N GLY A 268 -5.74 -11.88 -34.02
CA GLY A 268 -5.59 -10.85 -35.05
C GLY A 268 -6.21 -9.49 -34.73
N LYS A 269 -6.80 -9.33 -33.54
CA LYS A 269 -7.33 -8.05 -33.07
C LYS A 269 -6.29 -7.27 -32.23
N VAL A 270 -6.43 -5.96 -32.18
CA VAL A 270 -5.83 -5.12 -31.15
C VAL A 270 -6.75 -5.15 -29.94
N VAL A 271 -6.24 -5.47 -28.77
CA VAL A 271 -7.08 -5.68 -27.57
C VAL A 271 -6.64 -4.78 -26.43
N LEU A 272 -7.60 -4.06 -25.85
CA LEU A 272 -7.45 -3.38 -24.57
C LEU A 272 -7.98 -4.29 -23.45
N VAL A 273 -7.13 -4.72 -22.56
CA VAL A 273 -7.53 -5.39 -21.32
C VAL A 273 -7.63 -4.33 -20.25
N ASP A 274 -8.82 -4.14 -19.68
CA ASP A 274 -9.12 -3.11 -18.67
C ASP A 274 -9.58 -3.75 -17.37
N PHE A 275 -8.77 -3.62 -16.32
CA PHE A 275 -9.14 -4.02 -14.95
C PHE A 275 -9.83 -2.84 -14.27
N TRP A 276 -11.10 -3.03 -13.93
CA TRP A 276 -11.98 -1.96 -13.48
C TRP A 276 -13.04 -2.43 -12.47
N ALA A 277 -13.84 -1.50 -11.93
CA ALA A 277 -15.04 -1.81 -11.13
C ALA A 277 -16.02 -0.63 -11.14
N THR A 278 -17.30 -0.90 -10.85
CA THR A 278 -18.35 0.11 -10.81
C THR A 278 -18.19 1.13 -9.66
N TRP A 279 -17.49 0.77 -8.60
CA TRP A 279 -17.17 1.66 -7.47
C TRP A 279 -15.86 2.45 -7.67
N CYS A 280 -15.15 2.24 -8.77
CA CYS A 280 -13.89 2.90 -9.07
C CYS A 280 -14.15 4.22 -9.83
N GLY A 281 -14.16 5.34 -9.12
CA GLY A 281 -14.40 6.66 -9.71
C GLY A 281 -13.49 6.99 -10.91
N PRO A 282 -12.17 6.81 -10.82
CA PRO A 282 -11.26 7.02 -11.96
C PRO A 282 -11.54 6.09 -13.16
N CYS A 283 -11.99 4.84 -12.92
CA CYS A 283 -12.36 3.92 -14.00
C CYS A 283 -13.61 4.43 -14.74
N ILE A 284 -14.62 4.90 -14.00
CA ILE A 284 -15.85 5.46 -14.56
C ILE A 284 -15.54 6.73 -15.36
N ALA A 285 -14.62 7.57 -14.90
CA ALA A 285 -14.21 8.79 -15.60
C ALA A 285 -13.51 8.49 -16.95
N GLU A 286 -12.84 7.34 -17.09
CA GLU A 286 -12.18 6.90 -18.32
C GLU A 286 -13.16 6.25 -19.32
N MET A 287 -14.30 5.73 -18.86
CA MET A 287 -15.26 4.98 -19.64
C MET A 287 -15.72 5.70 -20.94
N PRO A 288 -16.05 7.01 -20.93
CA PRO A 288 -16.42 7.72 -22.17
C PRO A 288 -15.34 7.70 -23.23
N ASN A 289 -14.05 7.83 -22.83
CA ASN A 289 -12.92 7.75 -23.76
C ASN A 289 -12.81 6.35 -24.38
N VAL A 290 -12.93 5.29 -23.58
CA VAL A 290 -12.89 3.92 -24.09
C VAL A 290 -14.04 3.64 -25.04
N LEU A 291 -15.26 4.12 -24.73
CA LEU A 291 -16.44 4.01 -25.61
C LEU A 291 -16.22 4.72 -26.96
N GLU A 292 -15.64 5.92 -26.95
CA GLU A 292 -15.30 6.66 -28.18
C GLU A 292 -14.31 5.88 -29.04
N GLN A 293 -13.23 5.38 -28.45
CA GLN A 293 -12.22 4.60 -29.17
C GLN A 293 -12.79 3.27 -29.67
N TYR A 294 -13.65 2.61 -28.91
CA TYR A 294 -14.35 1.40 -29.33
C TYR A 294 -15.21 1.65 -30.56
N ALA A 295 -16.07 2.67 -30.51
CA ALA A 295 -16.92 3.03 -31.66
C ALA A 295 -16.10 3.37 -32.90
N LYS A 296 -14.93 3.95 -32.77
CA LYS A 296 -14.07 4.37 -33.88
C LYS A 296 -13.29 3.22 -34.53
N TYR A 297 -12.90 2.21 -33.74
CA TYR A 297 -11.93 1.20 -34.19
C TYR A 297 -12.43 -0.25 -34.13
N HIS A 298 -13.59 -0.53 -33.51
CA HIS A 298 -14.11 -1.90 -33.38
C HIS A 298 -14.24 -2.62 -34.71
N ASP A 299 -14.88 -1.99 -35.69
CA ASP A 299 -15.07 -2.56 -37.05
C ASP A 299 -13.74 -2.74 -37.77
N LYS A 300 -12.66 -2.12 -37.32
CA LYS A 300 -11.31 -2.25 -37.87
C LYS A 300 -10.48 -3.33 -37.14
N GLY A 301 -11.08 -4.00 -36.16
CA GLY A 301 -10.45 -5.08 -35.38
C GLY A 301 -9.85 -4.61 -34.05
N PHE A 302 -10.43 -3.59 -33.39
CA PHE A 302 -10.19 -3.28 -32.01
C PHE A 302 -11.20 -4.01 -31.11
N GLU A 303 -10.76 -4.50 -29.98
CA GLU A 303 -11.62 -5.13 -28.98
C GLU A 303 -11.24 -4.68 -27.59
N VAL A 304 -12.20 -4.69 -26.65
CA VAL A 304 -11.99 -4.43 -25.24
C VAL A 304 -12.41 -5.65 -24.43
N VAL A 305 -11.59 -6.04 -23.46
CA VAL A 305 -11.90 -7.05 -22.46
C VAL A 305 -11.85 -6.39 -21.11
N GLY A 306 -13.02 -6.05 -20.57
CA GLY A 306 -13.16 -5.53 -19.23
C GLY A 306 -13.10 -6.65 -18.19
N VAL A 307 -12.13 -6.60 -17.28
CA VAL A 307 -12.01 -7.52 -16.15
C VAL A 307 -12.58 -6.83 -14.93
N SER A 308 -13.82 -7.19 -14.56
CA SER A 308 -14.51 -6.56 -13.44
C SER A 308 -14.03 -7.13 -12.10
N LEU A 309 -13.71 -6.23 -11.17
CA LEU A 309 -13.38 -6.57 -9.78
C LEU A 309 -14.57 -6.37 -8.83
N ASP A 310 -15.78 -6.23 -9.38
CA ASP A 310 -17.01 -6.08 -8.60
C ASP A 310 -17.34 -7.38 -7.87
N SER A 311 -17.74 -7.27 -6.63
CA SER A 311 -18.30 -8.39 -5.85
C SER A 311 -19.82 -8.51 -5.99
N ASP A 312 -20.50 -7.42 -6.37
CA ASP A 312 -21.94 -7.36 -6.61
C ASP A 312 -22.24 -7.44 -8.11
N ARG A 313 -22.62 -8.63 -8.54
CA ARG A 313 -22.96 -8.90 -9.95
C ARG A 313 -24.19 -8.08 -10.41
N ALA A 314 -25.20 -7.89 -9.56
CA ALA A 314 -26.40 -7.17 -9.95
C ALA A 314 -26.10 -5.68 -10.19
N ALA A 315 -25.24 -5.07 -9.34
CA ALA A 315 -24.77 -3.72 -9.54
C ALA A 315 -23.95 -3.59 -10.83
N LEU A 316 -23.10 -4.57 -11.14
CA LEU A 316 -22.32 -4.62 -12.38
C LEU A 316 -23.25 -4.71 -13.63
N GLU A 317 -24.23 -5.61 -13.64
CA GLU A 317 -25.19 -5.77 -14.73
C GLU A 317 -26.00 -4.49 -14.98
N ALA A 318 -26.47 -3.85 -13.92
CA ALA A 318 -27.18 -2.57 -14.00
C ALA A 318 -26.31 -1.47 -14.60
N PHE A 319 -25.03 -1.39 -14.18
CA PHE A 319 -24.08 -0.42 -14.71
C PHE A 319 -23.78 -0.65 -16.20
N ILE A 320 -23.52 -1.91 -16.59
CA ILE A 320 -23.27 -2.27 -17.99
C ILE A 320 -24.45 -1.85 -18.88
N ALA A 321 -25.67 -2.10 -18.42
CA ALA A 321 -26.89 -1.73 -19.16
C ALA A 321 -27.09 -0.21 -19.25
N ASP A 322 -26.86 0.53 -18.14
CA ASP A 322 -26.99 1.98 -18.08
C ASP A 322 -25.97 2.68 -18.99
N GLN A 323 -24.73 2.28 -18.91
CA GLN A 323 -23.61 2.85 -19.69
C GLN A 323 -23.56 2.28 -21.11
N LYS A 324 -24.40 1.27 -21.44
CA LYS A 324 -24.45 0.60 -22.76
C LYS A 324 -23.07 0.08 -23.18
N ILE A 325 -22.36 -0.57 -22.27
CA ILE A 325 -21.04 -1.13 -22.53
C ILE A 325 -21.15 -2.25 -23.57
N PRO A 326 -20.49 -2.13 -24.76
CA PRO A 326 -20.72 -3.05 -25.87
C PRO A 326 -19.71 -4.20 -25.94
N TRP A 327 -18.68 -4.21 -25.11
CA TRP A 327 -17.56 -5.14 -25.19
C TRP A 327 -17.65 -6.29 -24.19
N ILE A 328 -16.67 -7.21 -24.27
CA ILE A 328 -16.56 -8.39 -23.42
C ILE A 328 -16.28 -7.99 -21.97
N ILE A 329 -17.08 -8.52 -21.05
CA ILE A 329 -16.81 -8.38 -19.60
C ILE A 329 -16.58 -9.76 -19.01
N LEU A 330 -15.44 -9.90 -18.35
CA LEU A 330 -15.11 -11.06 -17.51
C LEU A 330 -15.42 -10.72 -16.06
N HIS A 331 -16.17 -11.61 -15.42
CA HIS A 331 -16.55 -11.47 -14.02
C HIS A 331 -16.59 -12.83 -13.33
N GLU A 332 -15.97 -12.92 -12.17
CA GLU A 332 -15.96 -14.14 -11.36
C GLU A 332 -16.91 -14.02 -10.17
N GLN A 333 -17.64 -15.10 -9.89
CA GLN A 333 -18.50 -15.15 -8.71
C GLN A 333 -17.64 -15.32 -7.44
N ASN A 334 -18.10 -14.74 -6.32
CA ASN A 334 -17.44 -14.85 -5.02
C ASN A 334 -15.99 -14.29 -4.98
N VAL A 335 -15.71 -13.26 -5.74
CA VAL A 335 -14.39 -12.59 -5.80
C VAL A 335 -13.85 -12.25 -4.41
N ALA A 336 -14.70 -11.76 -3.51
CA ALA A 336 -14.30 -11.43 -2.14
C ALA A 336 -13.87 -12.68 -1.33
N ALA A 337 -14.58 -13.80 -1.48
CA ALA A 337 -14.25 -15.05 -0.78
C ALA A 337 -13.01 -15.75 -1.34
N GLN A 338 -12.67 -15.48 -2.61
CA GLN A 338 -11.50 -16.06 -3.29
C GLN A 338 -10.24 -15.19 -3.20
N GLY A 339 -10.27 -14.11 -2.41
CA GLY A 339 -9.12 -13.20 -2.29
C GLY A 339 -8.89 -12.28 -3.49
N GLY A 340 -9.90 -12.10 -4.37
CA GLY A 340 -9.86 -11.26 -5.53
C GLY A 340 -10.12 -12.00 -6.86
N HIS A 341 -10.18 -11.24 -7.97
CA HIS A 341 -10.36 -11.83 -9.30
C HIS A 341 -9.10 -12.65 -9.70
N PRO A 342 -9.21 -13.93 -10.12
CA PRO A 342 -8.05 -14.78 -10.42
C PRO A 342 -7.07 -14.19 -11.42
N LEU A 343 -7.58 -13.54 -12.48
CA LEU A 343 -6.74 -12.88 -13.48
C LEU A 343 -6.01 -11.67 -12.89
N ALA A 344 -6.65 -10.91 -12.00
CA ALA A 344 -6.01 -9.79 -11.29
C ALA A 344 -4.91 -10.31 -10.35
N ALA A 345 -5.17 -11.38 -9.60
CA ALA A 345 -4.17 -12.03 -8.76
C ALA A 345 -3.00 -12.58 -9.59
N ARG A 346 -3.28 -13.23 -10.73
CA ARG A 346 -2.26 -13.76 -11.65
C ARG A 346 -1.26 -12.70 -12.09
N TYR A 347 -1.73 -11.50 -12.39
CA TYR A 347 -0.89 -10.38 -12.85
C TYR A 347 -0.57 -9.34 -11.78
N GLY A 348 -0.84 -9.66 -10.52
CA GLY A 348 -0.51 -8.78 -9.40
C GLY A 348 -1.13 -7.39 -9.56
N ILE A 349 -2.41 -7.31 -9.94
CA ILE A 349 -3.13 -6.06 -10.06
C ILE A 349 -3.50 -5.58 -8.65
N THR A 350 -2.80 -4.59 -8.15
CA THR A 350 -2.96 -4.04 -6.80
C THR A 350 -3.77 -2.74 -6.77
N GLY A 351 -4.06 -2.19 -7.95
CA GLY A 351 -4.84 -0.95 -8.09
C GLY A 351 -5.54 -0.87 -9.44
N ILE A 352 -6.67 -0.17 -9.46
CA ILE A 352 -7.47 0.09 -10.66
C ILE A 352 -7.71 1.61 -10.83
N PRO A 353 -7.84 2.10 -12.07
CA PRO A 353 -7.80 1.36 -13.34
C PRO A 353 -6.39 0.90 -13.71
N THR A 354 -6.26 -0.34 -14.20
CA THR A 354 -5.04 -0.84 -14.83
C THR A 354 -5.40 -1.34 -16.23
N VAL A 355 -4.70 -0.83 -17.24
CA VAL A 355 -4.98 -1.15 -18.65
C VAL A 355 -3.75 -1.71 -19.35
N ILE A 356 -3.95 -2.70 -20.22
CA ILE A 356 -2.89 -3.37 -20.97
C ILE A 356 -3.33 -3.43 -22.44
N LEU A 357 -2.51 -2.91 -23.35
CA LEU A 357 -2.77 -2.92 -24.78
C LEU A 357 -2.00 -4.05 -25.46
N ILE A 358 -2.71 -4.91 -26.19
CA ILE A 358 -2.20 -6.08 -26.90
C ILE A 358 -2.32 -5.84 -28.40
N GLY A 359 -1.28 -6.15 -29.15
CA GLY A 359 -1.22 -6.03 -30.59
C GLY A 359 -1.90 -7.18 -31.34
N ARG A 360 -2.03 -7.04 -32.67
CA ARG A 360 -2.60 -8.07 -33.56
C ARG A 360 -1.85 -9.41 -33.52
N ASP A 361 -0.57 -9.38 -33.14
CA ASP A 361 0.27 -10.57 -32.95
C ASP A 361 0.06 -11.25 -31.57
N GLY A 362 -0.87 -10.75 -30.78
CA GLY A 362 -1.17 -11.24 -29.43
C GLY A 362 -0.16 -10.83 -28.34
N LYS A 363 0.82 -9.97 -28.66
CA LYS A 363 1.81 -9.51 -27.71
C LYS A 363 1.43 -8.17 -27.10
N VAL A 364 1.78 -8.00 -25.82
CA VAL A 364 1.59 -6.73 -25.12
C VAL A 364 2.47 -5.65 -25.73
N ILE A 365 1.85 -4.55 -26.15
CA ILE A 365 2.53 -3.38 -26.70
C ILE A 365 2.95 -2.46 -25.57
N THR A 366 2.01 -2.11 -24.67
CA THR A 366 2.22 -1.15 -23.59
C THR A 366 1.21 -1.35 -22.47
N MET A 367 1.54 -0.79 -21.30
CA MET A 367 0.71 -0.74 -20.11
C MET A 367 0.46 0.72 -19.73
N ASP A 368 -0.59 0.99 -18.94
CA ASP A 368 -0.97 2.36 -18.53
C ASP A 368 -1.24 3.32 -19.70
N VAL A 369 -2.03 2.84 -20.66
CA VAL A 369 -2.45 3.58 -21.86
C VAL A 369 -3.87 4.10 -21.67
N ARG A 370 -4.02 5.29 -21.06
CA ARG A 370 -5.31 5.92 -20.72
C ARG A 370 -5.40 7.34 -21.29
N GLY A 371 -6.62 7.88 -21.34
CA GLY A 371 -6.90 9.21 -21.85
C GLY A 371 -6.42 9.39 -23.29
N GLU A 372 -5.80 10.51 -23.57
CA GLU A 372 -5.29 10.85 -24.92
C GLU A 372 -4.26 9.83 -25.45
N LYS A 373 -3.53 9.15 -24.54
CA LYS A 373 -2.54 8.13 -24.93
C LYS A 373 -3.19 6.95 -25.61
N LEU A 374 -4.40 6.51 -25.18
CA LEU A 374 -5.11 5.41 -25.82
C LEU A 374 -5.44 5.75 -27.28
N GLY A 375 -6.05 6.90 -27.51
CA GLY A 375 -6.36 7.37 -28.86
C GLY A 375 -5.13 7.49 -29.75
N ALA A 376 -4.01 8.00 -29.20
CA ALA A 376 -2.76 8.15 -29.92
C ALA A 376 -2.14 6.80 -30.32
N GLU A 377 -2.13 5.80 -29.41
CA GLU A 377 -1.60 4.46 -29.71
C GLU A 377 -2.50 3.73 -30.74
N LEU A 378 -3.83 3.79 -30.58
CA LEU A 378 -4.75 3.19 -31.55
C LEU A 378 -4.60 3.84 -32.92
N ALA A 379 -4.44 5.16 -33.00
CA ALA A 379 -4.23 5.85 -34.29
C ALA A 379 -2.96 5.36 -35.01
N LYS A 380 -1.88 5.03 -34.27
CA LYS A 380 -0.67 4.42 -34.85
C LYS A 380 -0.93 3.01 -35.40
N LEU A 381 -1.67 2.19 -34.62
CA LEU A 381 -1.90 0.77 -34.94
C LEU A 381 -2.89 0.57 -36.11
N PHE A 382 -3.81 1.52 -36.30
CA PHE A 382 -4.85 1.47 -37.34
C PHE A 382 -4.59 2.40 -38.53
N LYS A 383 -3.42 3.08 -38.56
CA LYS A 383 -3.01 3.74 -39.82
C LYS A 383 -2.76 2.68 -40.87
N ASP A 384 -3.44 2.80 -42.01
CA ASP A 384 -3.14 1.99 -43.20
C ASP A 384 -1.64 2.17 -43.52
N PRO A 385 -0.90 1.08 -43.84
CA PRO A 385 0.42 1.23 -44.41
C PRO A 385 0.24 1.99 -45.74
N SER A 386 0.80 3.21 -45.79
CA SER A 386 0.87 4.03 -47.00
C SER A 386 1.70 3.35 -48.08
#